data_b19b9295fc127c6137385611a25c0579
#
_entry.id   b19b9295fc127c6137385611a25c0579
#
_cell.length_a   1.000
_cell.length_b   1.000
_cell.length_c   1.000
_cell.angle_alpha   90.00
_cell.angle_beta   90.00
_cell.angle_gamma   90.00
#
_symmetry.space_group_name_H-M   'P 1'
#
loop_
_entity.id
_entity.type
_entity.pdbx_description
1 polymer ?
#
loop_
_entity_poly.entity_id
_entity_poly.type
_entity_poly.pdbx_seq_one_letter_code
_entity_poly.pdbx_strand_id
1 'polypeptide(L)'
;MKPPAGLADTGLLRELLHIGLVVEDLEAACRALERLTGAPVTERWESEIGVRVAFFAVGGARLELVQYTGPIVERFGPVLARRDGVHHLCFRVDDLDAALAAVTARGFTVVPGFPVEGAHGRIAFLEPEATTGLITELCQAR
;
A
#
# COMPACT_ATOMS: atom_id res chain seq x y z
N MET A 1 -12.49 5.75 29.33
CA MET A 1 -13.33 5.20 28.25
C MET A 1 -12.47 4.32 27.35
N LYS A 2 -12.96 3.13 27.01
CA LYS A 2 -12.25 2.24 26.11
C LYS A 2 -12.34 2.77 24.67
N PRO A 3 -11.24 2.84 23.91
CA PRO A 3 -11.31 3.26 22.50
C PRO A 3 -12.16 2.28 21.69
N PRO A 4 -12.74 2.74 20.56
CA PRO A 4 -13.49 1.85 19.68
C PRO A 4 -12.60 0.70 19.18
N ALA A 5 -13.21 -0.46 18.97
CA ALA A 5 -12.51 -1.61 18.43
C ALA A 5 -12.01 -1.33 17.01
N GLY A 6 -10.76 -1.68 16.73
CA GLY A 6 -10.14 -1.58 15.41
C GLY A 6 -9.76 -2.95 14.87
N LEU A 7 -9.05 -2.99 13.74
CA LEU A 7 -8.63 -4.24 13.13
C LEU A 7 -7.77 -5.12 14.04
N ALA A 8 -6.92 -4.50 14.86
CA ALA A 8 -6.08 -5.24 15.80
C ALA A 8 -6.89 -6.04 16.81
N ASP A 9 -8.05 -5.49 17.25
CA ASP A 9 -8.93 -6.15 18.21
C ASP A 9 -9.74 -7.31 17.60
N THR A 10 -9.85 -7.35 16.29
CA THR A 10 -10.58 -8.42 15.59
C THR A 10 -9.72 -9.65 15.33
N GLY A 11 -8.41 -9.55 15.57
CA GLY A 11 -7.45 -10.59 15.20
C GLY A 11 -7.15 -10.68 13.71
N LEU A 12 -7.70 -9.78 12.90
CA LEU A 12 -7.51 -9.80 11.44
C LEU A 12 -6.20 -9.13 11.02
N LEU A 13 -5.80 -8.05 11.70
CA LEU A 13 -4.58 -7.30 11.37
C LEU A 13 -3.37 -7.96 12.00
N ARG A 14 -2.34 -8.21 11.19
CA ARG A 14 -1.13 -8.92 11.64
C ARG A 14 0.09 -8.05 11.76
N GLU A 15 0.45 -7.32 10.71
CA GLU A 15 1.69 -6.54 10.71
C GLU A 15 1.66 -5.42 9.67
N LEU A 16 2.54 -4.45 9.85
CA LEU A 16 2.87 -3.48 8.82
C LEU A 16 3.81 -4.16 7.82
N LEU A 17 3.36 -4.33 6.58
CA LEU A 17 4.16 -4.97 5.53
C LEU A 17 5.16 -4.02 4.90
N HIS A 18 4.74 -2.83 4.54
CA HIS A 18 5.61 -1.84 3.92
C HIS A 18 5.08 -0.42 4.03
N ILE A 19 5.98 0.51 3.76
CA ILE A 19 5.69 1.93 3.59
C ILE A 19 5.88 2.23 2.12
N GLY A 20 4.84 2.73 1.45
CA GLY A 20 4.84 2.96 0.02
C GLY A 20 5.08 4.41 -0.36
N LEU A 21 5.93 4.60 -1.37
CA LEU A 21 6.18 5.89 -1.99
C LEU A 21 5.88 5.77 -3.49
N VAL A 22 5.08 6.69 -4.01
CA VAL A 22 4.81 6.76 -5.45
C VAL A 22 5.83 7.70 -6.07
N VAL A 23 6.51 7.21 -7.10
CA VAL A 23 7.61 7.92 -7.77
C VAL A 23 7.33 8.06 -9.25
N GLU A 24 7.95 9.05 -9.87
CA GLU A 24 7.78 9.33 -11.29
C GLU A 24 8.67 8.45 -12.18
N ASP A 25 9.88 8.16 -11.70
CA ASP A 25 10.88 7.34 -12.39
C ASP A 25 11.41 6.30 -11.40
N LEU A 26 10.94 5.07 -11.55
CA LEU A 26 11.28 3.98 -10.63
C LEU A 26 12.78 3.71 -10.56
N GLU A 27 13.46 3.66 -11.71
CA GLU A 27 14.89 3.35 -11.74
C GLU A 27 15.73 4.45 -11.11
N ALA A 28 15.41 5.72 -11.36
CA ALA A 28 16.07 6.84 -10.72
C ALA A 28 15.86 6.84 -9.20
N ALA A 29 14.64 6.55 -8.76
CA ALA A 29 14.32 6.45 -7.33
C ALA A 29 15.05 5.28 -6.66
N CYS A 30 15.14 4.13 -7.32
CA CYS A 30 15.92 2.99 -6.84
C CYS A 30 17.39 3.37 -6.62
N ARG A 31 18.00 4.02 -7.60
CA ARG A 31 19.39 4.47 -7.48
C ARG A 31 19.57 5.47 -6.33
N ALA A 32 18.63 6.37 -6.14
CA ALA A 32 18.67 7.33 -5.03
C ALA A 32 18.62 6.64 -3.68
N LEU A 33 17.71 5.68 -3.50
CA LEU A 33 17.61 4.94 -2.23
C LEU A 33 18.80 4.03 -1.99
N GLU A 34 19.35 3.41 -3.03
CA GLU A 34 20.58 2.62 -2.90
C GLU A 34 21.76 3.47 -2.44
N ARG A 35 21.89 4.69 -2.96
CA ARG A 35 22.93 5.63 -2.51
C ARG A 35 22.72 6.07 -1.08
N LEU A 36 21.46 6.33 -0.71
CA LEU A 36 21.15 6.81 0.64
C LEU A 36 21.34 5.73 1.70
N THR A 37 20.85 4.53 1.43
CA THR A 37 20.76 3.48 2.45
C THR A 37 21.88 2.45 2.38
N GLY A 38 22.52 2.31 1.23
CA GLY A 38 23.45 1.21 0.97
C GLY A 38 22.77 -0.14 0.76
N ALA A 39 21.43 -0.19 0.85
CA ALA A 39 20.67 -1.41 0.68
C ALA A 39 20.26 -1.60 -0.78
N PRO A 40 20.39 -2.83 -1.33
CA PRO A 40 19.96 -3.10 -2.70
C PRO A 40 18.45 -3.30 -2.82
N VAL A 41 17.93 -3.21 -4.03
CA VAL A 41 16.58 -3.69 -4.34
C VAL A 41 16.52 -5.19 -4.02
N THR A 42 15.53 -5.60 -3.24
CA THR A 42 15.35 -7.00 -2.83
C THR A 42 14.36 -7.75 -3.70
N GLU A 43 13.42 -7.04 -4.32
CA GLU A 43 12.36 -7.64 -5.11
C GLU A 43 11.79 -6.62 -6.08
N ARG A 44 11.37 -7.09 -7.26
CA ARG A 44 10.66 -6.29 -8.25
C ARG A 44 9.39 -7.01 -8.67
N TRP A 45 8.37 -6.23 -9.00
CA TRP A 45 7.13 -6.76 -9.53
C TRP A 45 6.54 -5.77 -10.55
N GLU A 46 5.88 -6.30 -11.56
CA GLU A 46 5.24 -5.50 -12.58
C GLU A 46 3.92 -6.13 -12.98
N SER A 47 2.88 -5.30 -13.10
CA SER A 47 1.57 -5.74 -13.58
C SER A 47 1.35 -5.30 -15.02
N GLU A 48 0.46 -6.02 -15.72
CA GLU A 48 0.09 -5.67 -17.10
C GLU A 48 -0.71 -4.37 -17.20
N ILE A 49 -1.27 -3.89 -16.09
CA ILE A 49 -2.12 -2.69 -16.08
C ILE A 49 -1.36 -1.41 -15.74
N GLY A 50 -0.02 -1.47 -15.64
CA GLY A 50 0.80 -0.27 -15.49
C GLY A 50 1.33 0.01 -14.08
N VAL A 51 1.45 -1.01 -13.24
CA VAL A 51 2.10 -0.90 -11.94
C VAL A 51 3.50 -1.51 -12.01
N ARG A 52 4.51 -0.75 -11.61
CA ARG A 52 5.89 -1.24 -11.45
C ARG A 52 6.36 -0.93 -10.06
N VAL A 53 6.87 -1.92 -9.35
CA VAL A 53 7.32 -1.75 -7.97
C VAL A 53 8.72 -2.30 -7.76
N ALA A 54 9.42 -1.71 -6.78
CA ALA A 54 10.68 -2.20 -6.25
C ALA A 54 10.62 -2.13 -4.74
N PHE A 55 11.13 -3.17 -4.08
CA PHE A 55 11.16 -3.26 -2.62
C PHE A 55 12.57 -3.17 -2.10
N PHE A 56 12.71 -2.53 -0.94
CA PHE A 56 13.96 -2.43 -0.18
C PHE A 56 13.69 -2.89 1.26
N ALA A 57 14.62 -3.62 1.83
CA ALA A 57 14.60 -3.95 3.25
C ALA A 57 15.73 -3.17 3.94
N VAL A 58 15.36 -2.32 4.91
CA VAL A 58 16.30 -1.51 5.68
C VAL A 58 16.01 -1.77 7.15
N GLY A 59 16.87 -2.54 7.80
CA GLY A 59 16.62 -3.02 9.15
C GLY A 59 15.34 -3.85 9.20
N GLY A 60 14.44 -3.51 10.12
CA GLY A 60 13.13 -4.17 10.20
C GLY A 60 12.05 -3.55 9.33
N ALA A 61 12.37 -2.51 8.56
CA ALA A 61 11.40 -1.82 7.72
C ALA A 61 11.49 -2.27 6.27
N ARG A 62 10.34 -2.29 5.59
CA ARG A 62 10.27 -2.55 4.16
C ARG A 62 9.71 -1.32 3.47
N LEU A 63 10.43 -0.83 2.46
CA LEU A 63 10.02 0.30 1.64
C LEU A 63 9.58 -0.22 0.27
N GLU A 64 8.49 0.33 -0.24
CA GLU A 64 8.03 0.05 -1.60
C GLU A 64 8.09 1.33 -2.43
N LEU A 65 8.78 1.29 -3.55
CA LEU A 65 8.71 2.34 -4.56
C LEU A 65 7.76 1.89 -5.66
N VAL A 66 6.80 2.73 -6.00
CA VAL A 66 5.76 2.41 -6.98
C VAL A 66 5.75 3.46 -8.08
N GLN A 67 5.79 3.00 -9.33
CA GLN A 67 5.53 3.85 -10.50
C GLN A 67 4.24 3.37 -11.14
N TYR A 68 3.26 4.28 -11.26
CA TYR A 68 2.02 4.02 -11.95
C TYR A 68 2.06 4.64 -13.34
N THR A 69 1.67 3.88 -14.36
CA THR A 69 1.61 4.36 -15.74
C THR A 69 0.31 3.92 -16.41
N GLY A 70 -0.17 4.76 -17.37
CA GLY A 70 -1.28 4.39 -18.24
C GLY A 70 -2.59 4.03 -17.53
N PRO A 71 -3.18 2.89 -17.86
CA PRO A 71 -4.56 2.58 -17.48
C PRO A 71 -4.85 2.53 -15.98
N ILE A 72 -3.86 2.19 -15.15
CA ILE A 72 -4.06 2.11 -13.70
C ILE A 72 -4.44 3.47 -13.10
N VAL A 73 -3.82 4.54 -13.58
CA VAL A 73 -4.10 5.90 -13.08
C VAL A 73 -5.52 6.33 -13.46
N GLU A 74 -5.94 6.03 -14.69
CA GLU A 74 -7.29 6.34 -15.16
C GLU A 74 -8.34 5.54 -14.40
N ARG A 75 -8.05 4.26 -14.14
CA ARG A 75 -8.99 3.33 -13.51
C ARG A 75 -9.24 3.64 -12.04
N PHE A 76 -8.19 3.99 -11.29
CA PHE A 76 -8.28 4.17 -9.84
C PHE A 76 -8.18 5.62 -9.38
N GLY A 77 -7.94 6.56 -10.31
CA GLY A 77 -7.99 7.99 -10.05
C GLY A 77 -6.81 8.56 -9.29
N PRO A 78 -6.96 9.78 -8.77
CA PRO A 78 -5.84 10.55 -8.25
C PRO A 78 -5.25 10.02 -6.94
N VAL A 79 -5.96 9.17 -6.20
CA VAL A 79 -5.44 8.58 -4.96
C VAL A 79 -4.14 7.84 -5.21
N LEU A 80 -4.07 7.05 -6.31
CA LEU A 80 -2.85 6.30 -6.63
C LEU A 80 -1.74 7.16 -7.22
N ALA A 81 -2.05 8.33 -7.75
CA ALA A 81 -1.06 9.19 -8.41
C ALA A 81 -0.40 10.21 -7.46
N ARG A 82 -0.83 10.26 -6.21
CA ARG A 82 -0.33 11.21 -5.23
C ARG A 82 1.15 10.95 -4.92
N ARG A 83 2.01 12.00 -4.97
CA ARG A 83 3.47 11.89 -4.81
C ARG A 83 4.06 12.81 -3.75
N ASP A 84 3.25 13.34 -2.84
CA ASP A 84 3.69 14.26 -1.80
C ASP A 84 4.01 13.52 -0.49
N GLY A 85 5.23 13.00 -0.40
CA GLY A 85 5.69 12.28 0.77
C GLY A 85 5.37 10.79 0.74
N VAL A 86 5.13 10.20 1.90
CA VAL A 86 4.70 8.80 2.02
C VAL A 86 3.30 8.66 1.41
N HIS A 87 3.15 7.72 0.48
CA HIS A 87 1.88 7.51 -0.20
C HIS A 87 0.93 6.67 0.64
N HIS A 88 1.40 5.53 1.15
CA HIS A 88 0.53 4.63 1.91
C HIS A 88 1.31 3.79 2.91
N LEU A 89 0.56 3.24 3.87
CA LEU A 89 0.99 2.15 4.74
C LEU A 89 0.22 0.90 4.35
N CYS A 90 0.92 -0.20 4.20
CA CYS A 90 0.30 -1.49 3.88
C CYS A 90 0.32 -2.40 5.10
N PHE A 91 -0.86 -2.87 5.50
CA PHE A 91 -1.01 -3.83 6.59
C PHE A 91 -1.40 -5.20 6.06
N ARG A 92 -0.78 -6.25 6.61
CA ARG A 92 -1.20 -7.62 6.33
C ARG A 92 -2.44 -7.96 7.15
N VAL A 93 -3.42 -8.54 6.49
CA VAL A 93 -4.63 -9.06 7.13
C VAL A 93 -4.78 -10.55 6.80
N ASP A 94 -5.48 -11.29 7.66
CA ASP A 94 -5.69 -12.72 7.44
C ASP A 94 -6.80 -12.99 6.41
N ASP A 95 -7.82 -12.15 6.41
CA ASP A 95 -8.99 -12.29 5.55
C ASP A 95 -9.38 -10.90 5.05
N LEU A 96 -9.09 -10.63 3.79
CA LEU A 96 -9.32 -9.29 3.21
C LEU A 96 -10.80 -8.92 3.19
N ASP A 97 -11.67 -9.85 2.82
CA ASP A 97 -13.10 -9.54 2.75
C ASP A 97 -13.66 -9.21 4.13
N ALA A 98 -13.27 -9.96 5.15
CA ALA A 98 -13.67 -9.68 6.52
C ALA A 98 -13.07 -8.36 7.04
N ALA A 99 -11.82 -8.06 6.68
CA ALA A 99 -11.16 -6.80 7.07
C ALA A 99 -11.86 -5.60 6.41
N LEU A 100 -12.22 -5.70 5.14
CA LEU A 100 -12.93 -4.64 4.43
C LEU A 100 -14.31 -4.39 5.02
N ALA A 101 -15.04 -5.45 5.39
CA ALA A 101 -16.31 -5.29 6.09
C ALA A 101 -16.13 -4.59 7.44
N ALA A 102 -15.09 -4.96 8.18
CA ALA A 102 -14.80 -4.37 9.49
C ALA A 102 -14.45 -2.88 9.40
N VAL A 103 -13.60 -2.48 8.46
CA VAL A 103 -13.23 -1.06 8.32
C VAL A 103 -14.37 -0.23 7.76
N THR A 104 -15.17 -0.78 6.86
CA THR A 104 -16.37 -0.11 6.33
C THR A 104 -17.37 0.18 7.45
N ALA A 105 -17.57 -0.78 8.37
CA ALA A 105 -18.41 -0.59 9.54
C ALA A 105 -17.90 0.51 10.48
N ARG A 106 -16.62 0.86 10.39
CA ARG A 106 -15.97 1.90 11.20
C ARG A 106 -15.82 3.23 10.47
N GLY A 107 -16.44 3.38 9.31
CA GLY A 107 -16.50 4.66 8.59
C GLY A 107 -15.43 4.85 7.54
N PHE A 108 -14.60 3.84 7.24
CA PHE A 108 -13.64 3.92 6.15
C PHE A 108 -14.29 3.51 4.83
N THR A 109 -13.79 4.06 3.74
CA THR A 109 -14.32 3.81 2.40
C THR A 109 -13.26 3.12 1.55
N VAL A 110 -13.64 2.00 0.93
CA VAL A 110 -12.77 1.29 -0.01
C VAL A 110 -12.75 2.05 -1.34
N VAL A 111 -11.56 2.26 -1.90
CA VAL A 111 -11.42 2.86 -3.24
C VAL A 111 -12.12 1.96 -4.26
N PRO A 112 -12.99 2.51 -5.13
CA PRO A 112 -13.69 1.70 -6.12
C PRO A 112 -12.75 0.90 -7.03
N GLY A 113 -13.14 -0.30 -7.37
CA GLY A 113 -12.36 -1.21 -8.21
C GLY A 113 -11.51 -2.22 -7.45
N PHE A 114 -11.33 -2.03 -6.15
CA PHE A 114 -10.65 -3.01 -5.29
C PHE A 114 -11.65 -3.98 -4.65
N PRO A 115 -11.20 -5.20 -4.26
CA PRO A 115 -9.83 -5.70 -4.27
C PRO A 115 -9.33 -6.16 -5.65
N VAL A 116 -8.00 -6.17 -5.80
CA VAL A 116 -7.31 -6.70 -6.98
C VAL A 116 -6.09 -7.51 -6.56
N GLU A 117 -5.47 -8.25 -7.47
CA GLU A 117 -4.18 -8.90 -7.21
C GLU A 117 -3.05 -7.88 -7.23
N GLY A 118 -2.21 -7.90 -6.23
CA GLY A 118 -0.99 -7.11 -6.12
C GLY A 118 0.26 -8.00 -6.09
N ALA A 119 1.38 -7.40 -5.74
CA ALA A 119 2.68 -8.10 -5.75
C ALA A 119 2.71 -9.32 -4.81
N HIS A 120 2.06 -9.25 -3.66
CA HIS A 120 2.15 -10.27 -2.62
C HIS A 120 0.81 -10.93 -2.26
N GLY A 121 -0.26 -10.61 -2.98
CA GLY A 121 -1.59 -11.16 -2.72
C GLY A 121 -2.70 -10.21 -3.12
N ARG A 122 -3.90 -10.49 -2.64
CA ARG A 122 -5.05 -9.61 -2.87
C ARG A 122 -4.92 -8.35 -2.03
N ILE A 123 -5.16 -7.21 -2.66
CA ILE A 123 -5.03 -5.92 -2.01
C ILE A 123 -6.28 -5.06 -2.20
N ALA A 124 -6.47 -4.12 -1.27
CA ALA A 124 -7.42 -3.05 -1.42
C ALA A 124 -6.85 -1.77 -0.79
N PHE A 125 -7.15 -0.63 -1.41
CA PHE A 125 -6.86 0.68 -0.84
C PHE A 125 -8.10 1.28 -0.22
N LEU A 126 -7.91 1.97 0.90
CA LEU A 126 -8.93 2.81 1.51
C LEU A 126 -8.73 4.25 1.08
N GLU A 127 -9.82 5.00 0.95
CA GLU A 127 -9.75 6.44 0.71
C GLU A 127 -8.93 7.13 1.82
N PRO A 128 -8.24 8.25 1.51
CA PRO A 128 -7.46 8.96 2.52
C PRO A 128 -8.31 9.33 3.73
N GLU A 129 -7.77 9.09 4.92
CA GLU A 129 -8.44 9.49 6.16
C GLU A 129 -8.39 11.03 6.27
N ALA A 130 -9.53 11.65 6.58
CA ALA A 130 -9.70 13.10 6.47
C ALA A 130 -8.78 13.93 7.38
N THR A 131 -8.44 13.42 8.56
CA THR A 131 -7.62 14.17 9.52
C THR A 131 -6.12 14.04 9.28
N THR A 132 -5.68 12.90 8.78
CA THR A 132 -4.25 12.60 8.59
C THR A 132 -3.82 12.62 7.13
N GLY A 133 -4.77 12.48 6.20
CA GLY A 133 -4.46 12.23 4.79
C GLY A 133 -3.86 10.87 4.53
N LEU A 134 -3.86 9.98 5.53
CA LEU A 134 -3.27 8.64 5.41
C LEU A 134 -4.05 7.78 4.43
N ILE A 135 -3.34 7.22 3.47
CA ILE A 135 -3.86 6.18 2.57
C ILE A 135 -3.44 4.84 3.17
N THR A 136 -4.39 3.93 3.32
CA THR A 136 -4.13 2.61 3.86
C THR A 136 -4.35 1.56 2.79
N GLU A 137 -3.39 0.65 2.66
CA GLU A 137 -3.51 -0.56 1.86
C GLU A 137 -3.67 -1.75 2.80
N LEU A 138 -4.59 -2.65 2.48
CA LEU A 138 -4.73 -3.93 3.17
C LEU A 138 -4.36 -5.04 2.20
N CYS A 139 -3.54 -5.98 2.66
CA CYS A 139 -3.05 -7.09 1.84
C CYS A 139 -3.30 -8.43 2.55
N GLN A 140 -4.03 -9.31 1.86
CA GLN A 140 -4.10 -10.72 2.24
C GLN A 140 -2.99 -11.42 1.49
N ALA A 141 -1.84 -11.59 2.14
CA ALA A 141 -0.65 -12.19 1.54
C ALA A 141 -0.91 -13.65 1.14
N ARG A 142 -0.30 -14.03 0.02
CA ARG A 142 -0.30 -15.43 -0.42
C ARG A 142 0.50 -16.33 0.53
#